data_c2af012b43d0a036943ad710d6f64c7b
#
_entry.id   c2af012b43d0a036943ad710d6f64c7b
#
_cell.length_a   1.000
_cell.length_b   1.000
_cell.length_c   1.000
_cell.angle_alpha   90.00
_cell.angle_beta   90.00
_cell.angle_gamma   90.00
#
_symmetry.space_group_name_H-M   'P 1'
#
loop_
_entity.id
_entity.type
_entity.pdbx_description
1 polymer ?
#
loop_
_entity_poly.entity_id
_entity_poly.type
_entity_poly.pdbx_seq_one_letter_code
_entity_poly.pdbx_strand_id
1 'polypeptide(L)'
;MDQSIKIFVDFDGTIARKDVGDSLFMEFGDTEIINEIADRWIAGDISSAAFWSELFESLPDVKESDMNDFLKEMEIEKGFVEFLQLCEENNIDVTVLSDGLDYYIDIILANNNLSHLKVYTNKLHFTDNNRMIPSFPHMDEECKICANCKRNHILNNSSDDDITIYIGDGLSDTCPVQYTDYIFAKRALLKFCEKNRISYYPFNNFHDVIPRIENLLNKRRIKKRHQAELKRKAVYAIG
;
A
#
# COMPACT_ATOMS: atom_id res chain seq x y z
N MET A 1 -7.39 -3.17 29.62
CA MET A 1 -6.26 -3.19 28.70
C MET A 1 -6.43 -1.99 27.80
N ASP A 2 -5.41 -1.17 27.66
CA ASP A 2 -5.45 -0.05 26.72
C ASP A 2 -5.43 -0.63 25.31
N GLN A 3 -6.39 -0.20 24.47
CA GLN A 3 -6.47 -0.62 23.08
C GLN A 3 -5.26 -0.05 22.32
N SER A 4 -4.40 -0.88 21.77
CA SER A 4 -3.34 -0.39 20.89
C SER A 4 -3.89 -0.04 19.50
N ILE A 5 -3.24 0.91 18.83
CA ILE A 5 -3.59 1.32 17.48
C ILE A 5 -2.50 0.82 16.53
N LYS A 6 -2.91 0.16 15.44
CA LYS A 6 -2.04 -0.29 14.36
C LYS A 6 -2.45 0.41 13.07
N ILE A 7 -1.53 1.12 12.46
CA ILE A 7 -1.80 1.83 11.21
C ILE A 7 -1.06 1.14 10.06
N PHE A 8 -1.81 0.88 9.00
CA PHE A 8 -1.32 0.32 7.75
C PHE A 8 -1.49 1.36 6.66
N VAL A 9 -0.42 1.66 5.93
CA VAL A 9 -0.40 2.72 4.92
C VAL A 9 0.05 2.14 3.60
N ASP A 10 -0.68 2.42 2.54
CA ASP A 10 -0.25 2.14 1.18
C ASP A 10 0.87 3.10 0.73
N PHE A 11 1.69 2.69 -0.26
CA PHE A 11 2.82 3.49 -0.71
C PHE A 11 2.49 4.32 -1.96
N ASP A 12 2.17 3.66 -3.07
CA ASP A 12 1.99 4.29 -4.38
C ASP A 12 0.72 5.15 -4.42
N GLY A 13 0.87 6.42 -4.76
CA GLY A 13 -0.24 7.38 -4.73
C GLY A 13 -0.72 7.76 -3.31
N THR A 14 -0.14 7.20 -2.24
CA THR A 14 -0.51 7.45 -0.83
C THR A 14 0.65 8.07 -0.05
N ILE A 15 1.75 7.35 0.22
CA ILE A 15 2.99 7.93 0.78
C ILE A 15 3.74 8.67 -0.32
N ALA A 16 3.96 8.04 -1.46
CA ALA A 16 4.43 8.72 -2.66
C ALA A 16 3.27 9.52 -3.28
N ARG A 17 3.53 10.76 -3.73
CA ARG A 17 2.49 11.65 -4.33
C ARG A 17 1.91 11.10 -5.62
N LYS A 18 2.69 10.29 -6.35
CA LYS A 18 2.30 9.61 -7.58
C LYS A 18 2.36 8.11 -7.38
N ASP A 19 1.71 7.35 -8.25
CA ASP A 19 2.02 5.96 -8.45
C ASP A 19 3.42 5.88 -9.10
N VAL A 20 4.39 5.37 -8.34
CA VAL A 20 5.80 5.34 -8.77
C VAL A 20 6.01 4.25 -9.81
N GLY A 21 5.36 3.09 -9.62
CA GLY A 21 5.42 2.00 -10.58
C GLY A 21 4.90 2.45 -11.95
N ASP A 22 3.67 2.99 -11.98
CA ASP A 22 3.08 3.54 -13.21
C ASP A 22 3.99 4.60 -13.85
N SER A 23 4.48 5.57 -13.05
CA SER A 23 5.35 6.64 -13.53
C SER A 23 6.66 6.12 -14.13
N LEU A 24 7.27 5.08 -13.53
CA LEU A 24 8.51 4.46 -14.02
C LEU A 24 8.31 3.76 -15.36
N PHE A 25 7.25 2.97 -15.48
CA PHE A 25 6.99 2.27 -16.73
C PHE A 25 6.57 3.22 -17.85
N MET A 26 5.83 4.28 -17.55
CA MET A 26 5.48 5.32 -18.53
C MET A 26 6.69 6.14 -18.99
N GLU A 27 7.73 6.29 -18.17
CA GLU A 27 8.97 6.99 -18.53
C GLU A 27 9.87 6.13 -19.43
N PHE A 28 10.02 4.84 -19.12
CA PHE A 28 11.04 3.98 -19.76
C PHE A 28 10.48 2.97 -20.75
N GLY A 29 9.19 2.68 -20.73
CA GLY A 29 8.58 1.65 -21.54
C GLY A 29 7.76 2.17 -22.73
N ASP A 30 7.17 1.25 -23.48
CA ASP A 30 6.23 1.56 -24.54
C ASP A 30 4.83 1.78 -23.96
N THR A 31 4.33 3.00 -24.09
CA THR A 31 3.04 3.42 -23.51
C THR A 31 1.85 2.59 -24.02
N GLU A 32 1.85 2.13 -25.28
CA GLU A 32 0.76 1.33 -25.83
C GLU A 32 0.74 -0.07 -25.19
N ILE A 33 1.90 -0.71 -25.06
CA ILE A 33 2.05 -2.02 -24.42
C ILE A 33 1.69 -1.93 -22.93
N ILE A 34 2.18 -0.90 -22.22
CA ILE A 34 1.90 -0.69 -20.80
C ILE A 34 0.40 -0.54 -20.54
N ASN A 35 -0.28 0.27 -21.36
CA ASN A 35 -1.72 0.48 -21.22
C ASN A 35 -2.50 -0.81 -21.51
N GLU A 36 -2.12 -1.61 -22.49
CA GLU A 36 -2.76 -2.90 -22.77
C GLU A 36 -2.64 -3.86 -21.56
N ILE A 37 -1.45 -3.96 -20.96
CA ILE A 37 -1.22 -4.79 -19.77
C ILE A 37 -2.03 -4.26 -18.59
N ALA A 38 -2.07 -2.93 -18.39
CA ALA A 38 -2.83 -2.29 -17.32
C ALA A 38 -4.35 -2.52 -17.47
N ASP A 39 -4.89 -2.41 -18.68
CA ASP A 39 -6.31 -2.65 -18.95
C ASP A 39 -6.71 -4.09 -18.62
N ARG A 40 -5.88 -5.08 -18.95
CA ARG A 40 -6.10 -6.50 -18.61
C ARG A 40 -6.07 -6.73 -17.08
N TRP A 41 -5.16 -6.07 -16.38
CA TRP A 41 -5.12 -6.13 -14.93
C TRP A 41 -6.35 -5.47 -14.28
N ILE A 42 -6.74 -4.28 -14.74
CA ILE A 42 -7.95 -3.58 -14.25
C ILE A 42 -9.22 -4.39 -14.53
N ALA A 43 -9.30 -5.08 -15.67
CA ALA A 43 -10.40 -5.97 -16.00
C ALA A 43 -10.43 -7.25 -15.14
N GLY A 44 -9.32 -7.58 -14.46
CA GLY A 44 -9.17 -8.81 -13.68
C GLY A 44 -8.79 -10.03 -14.52
N ASP A 45 -8.36 -9.84 -15.75
CA ASP A 45 -7.94 -10.92 -16.67
C ASP A 45 -6.58 -11.51 -16.27
N ILE A 46 -5.74 -10.71 -15.63
CA ILE A 46 -4.43 -11.12 -15.10
C ILE A 46 -4.29 -10.72 -13.62
N SER A 47 -3.49 -11.50 -12.87
CA SER A 47 -3.15 -11.19 -11.48
C SER A 47 -2.14 -10.05 -11.39
N SER A 48 -1.99 -9.41 -10.20
CA SER A 48 -0.93 -8.41 -10.00
C SER A 48 0.46 -8.97 -10.22
N ALA A 49 0.70 -10.25 -9.90
CA ALA A 49 1.99 -10.89 -10.15
C ALA A 49 2.28 -11.02 -11.66
N ALA A 50 1.29 -11.42 -12.45
CA ALA A 50 1.41 -11.45 -13.91
C ALA A 50 1.59 -10.04 -14.49
N PHE A 51 0.83 -9.06 -13.99
CA PHE A 51 0.95 -7.65 -14.37
C PHE A 51 2.40 -7.15 -14.22
N TRP A 52 3.00 -7.30 -13.04
CA TRP A 52 4.39 -6.90 -12.81
C TRP A 52 5.38 -7.65 -13.70
N SER A 53 5.19 -8.97 -13.88
CA SER A 53 6.08 -9.77 -14.74
C SER A 53 6.04 -9.32 -16.18
N GLU A 54 4.85 -9.14 -16.76
CA GLU A 54 4.68 -8.69 -18.14
C GLU A 54 5.21 -7.26 -18.35
N LEU A 55 5.03 -6.35 -17.38
CA LEU A 55 5.59 -5.00 -17.45
C LEU A 55 7.13 -5.03 -17.55
N PHE A 56 7.81 -5.80 -16.66
CA PHE A 56 9.27 -5.91 -16.70
C PHE A 56 9.78 -6.62 -17.97
N GLU A 57 9.04 -7.61 -18.47
CA GLU A 57 9.38 -8.25 -19.74
C GLU A 57 9.24 -7.30 -20.95
N SER A 58 8.36 -6.32 -20.87
CA SER A 58 8.14 -5.34 -21.94
C SER A 58 9.14 -4.17 -21.93
N LEU A 59 9.89 -3.97 -20.82
CA LEU A 59 10.85 -2.87 -20.74
C LEU A 59 12.04 -3.10 -21.69
N PRO A 60 12.51 -2.05 -22.39
CA PRO A 60 13.79 -2.09 -23.09
C PRO A 60 14.95 -2.20 -22.10
N ASP A 61 16.17 -2.30 -22.60
CA ASP A 61 17.37 -2.23 -21.76
C ASP A 61 17.48 -0.83 -21.11
N VAL A 62 17.06 -0.73 -19.84
CA VAL A 62 17.15 0.49 -19.05
C VAL A 62 18.32 0.38 -18.08
N LYS A 63 19.14 1.40 -18.02
CA LYS A 63 20.26 1.43 -17.05
C LYS A 63 19.72 1.72 -15.66
N GLU A 64 20.24 0.99 -14.69
CA GLU A 64 19.91 1.23 -13.27
C GLU A 64 20.18 2.68 -12.85
N SER A 65 21.25 3.32 -13.39
CA SER A 65 21.55 4.73 -13.13
C SER A 65 20.42 5.67 -13.53
N ASP A 66 19.80 5.41 -14.68
CA ASP A 66 18.75 6.27 -15.23
C ASP A 66 17.46 6.13 -14.41
N MET A 67 17.15 4.90 -13.97
CA MET A 67 16.04 4.66 -13.03
C MET A 67 16.32 5.32 -11.67
N ASN A 68 17.53 5.21 -11.14
CA ASN A 68 17.90 5.85 -9.88
C ASN A 68 17.76 7.37 -9.95
N ASP A 69 18.17 7.99 -11.07
CA ASP A 69 18.02 9.43 -11.27
C ASP A 69 16.56 9.85 -11.35
N PHE A 70 15.72 9.07 -12.04
CA PHE A 70 14.28 9.27 -12.07
C PHE A 70 13.65 9.17 -10.67
N LEU A 71 14.02 8.17 -9.89
CA LEU A 71 13.47 7.93 -8.55
C LEU A 71 13.87 9.01 -7.53
N LYS A 72 14.98 9.73 -7.74
CA LYS A 72 15.37 10.88 -6.90
C LYS A 72 14.40 12.05 -6.97
N GLU A 73 13.66 12.18 -8.08
CA GLU A 73 12.67 13.23 -8.29
C GLU A 73 11.30 12.88 -7.68
N MET A 74 11.14 11.68 -7.14
CA MET A 74 9.88 11.25 -6.54
C MET A 74 9.70 11.87 -5.16
N GLU A 75 8.56 12.56 -4.99
CA GLU A 75 8.20 13.26 -3.76
C GLU A 75 7.27 12.42 -2.89
N ILE A 76 7.47 12.48 -1.58
CA ILE A 76 6.49 11.97 -0.62
C ILE A 76 5.36 12.98 -0.40
N GLU A 77 4.21 12.48 0.05
CA GLU A 77 3.01 13.27 0.25
C GLU A 77 3.16 14.21 1.44
N LYS A 78 2.58 15.41 1.32
CA LYS A 78 2.63 16.44 2.35
C LYS A 78 2.04 15.95 3.66
N GLY A 79 2.72 16.28 4.76
CA GLY A 79 2.29 15.94 6.11
C GLY A 79 2.61 14.50 6.51
N PHE A 80 3.26 13.67 5.65
CA PHE A 80 3.58 12.29 6.01
C PHE A 80 4.61 12.21 7.15
N VAL A 81 5.65 13.06 7.12
CA VAL A 81 6.67 13.11 8.18
C VAL A 81 6.04 13.55 9.51
N GLU A 82 5.20 14.58 9.49
CA GLU A 82 4.49 15.08 10.67
C GLU A 82 3.49 14.03 11.20
N PHE A 83 2.85 13.27 10.30
CA PHE A 83 2.00 12.15 10.69
C PHE A 83 2.80 11.04 11.40
N LEU A 84 4.01 10.71 10.91
CA LEU A 84 4.87 9.73 11.57
C LEU A 84 5.31 10.22 12.95
N GLN A 85 5.67 11.50 13.09
CA GLN A 85 6.02 12.09 14.37
C GLN A 85 4.87 11.97 15.39
N LEU A 86 3.63 12.30 14.96
CA LEU A 86 2.44 12.10 15.79
C LEU A 86 2.28 10.63 16.22
N CYS A 87 2.51 9.68 15.31
CA CYS A 87 2.42 8.26 15.61
C CYS A 87 3.47 7.83 16.63
N GLU A 88 4.72 8.26 16.46
CA GLU A 88 5.83 7.95 17.36
C GLU A 88 5.58 8.50 18.77
N GLU A 89 5.17 9.76 18.90
CA GLU A 89 4.83 10.41 20.18
C GLU A 89 3.72 9.68 20.96
N ASN A 90 2.84 8.96 20.23
CA ASN A 90 1.71 8.22 20.81
C ASN A 90 1.93 6.70 20.83
N ASN A 91 3.14 6.20 20.55
CA ASN A 91 3.49 4.78 20.49
C ASN A 91 2.58 3.98 19.54
N ILE A 92 2.27 4.55 18.39
CA ILE A 92 1.46 3.93 17.33
C ILE A 92 2.38 3.30 16.30
N ASP A 93 2.22 1.99 16.07
CA ASP A 93 2.96 1.28 15.03
C ASP A 93 2.40 1.62 13.63
N VAL A 94 3.28 2.09 12.76
CA VAL A 94 2.98 2.32 11.34
C VAL A 94 3.69 1.26 10.51
N THR A 95 2.93 0.58 9.64
CA THR A 95 3.44 -0.43 8.71
C THR A 95 3.03 -0.05 7.29
N VAL A 96 4.00 0.01 6.39
CA VAL A 96 3.78 0.26 4.96
C VAL A 96 3.45 -1.06 4.26
N LEU A 97 2.35 -1.08 3.49
CA LEU A 97 1.91 -2.22 2.71
C LEU A 97 1.78 -1.80 1.23
N SER A 98 2.68 -2.26 0.38
CA SER A 98 2.64 -1.92 -1.05
C SER A 98 2.58 -3.16 -1.93
N ASP A 99 1.76 -3.12 -2.98
CA ASP A 99 1.79 -4.11 -4.06
C ASP A 99 2.90 -3.79 -5.10
N GLY A 100 3.68 -2.72 -4.85
CA GLY A 100 4.86 -2.32 -5.61
C GLY A 100 6.13 -3.08 -5.23
N LEU A 101 7.28 -2.49 -5.55
CA LEU A 101 8.59 -3.15 -5.48
C LEU A 101 9.53 -2.45 -4.51
N ASP A 102 10.29 -3.23 -3.74
CA ASP A 102 11.28 -2.74 -2.77
C ASP A 102 12.29 -1.78 -3.39
N TYR A 103 12.74 -2.05 -4.60
CA TYR A 103 13.74 -1.24 -5.29
C TYR A 103 13.42 0.26 -5.23
N TYR A 104 12.25 0.67 -5.70
CA TYR A 104 11.93 2.09 -5.71
C TYR A 104 11.45 2.60 -4.35
N ILE A 105 10.77 1.76 -3.57
CA ILE A 105 10.28 2.13 -2.23
C ILE A 105 11.46 2.44 -1.31
N ASP A 106 12.47 1.57 -1.28
CA ASP A 106 13.64 1.75 -0.42
C ASP A 106 14.44 2.99 -0.79
N ILE A 107 14.60 3.28 -2.09
CA ILE A 107 15.28 4.51 -2.58
C ILE A 107 14.51 5.75 -2.12
N ILE A 108 13.19 5.80 -2.32
CA ILE A 108 12.39 6.98 -1.96
C ILE A 108 12.35 7.17 -0.44
N LEU A 109 12.19 6.10 0.33
CA LEU A 109 12.23 6.18 1.79
C LEU A 109 13.60 6.62 2.30
N ALA A 110 14.69 6.10 1.72
CA ALA A 110 16.06 6.51 2.08
C ALA A 110 16.32 7.99 1.80
N ASN A 111 15.89 8.50 0.64
CA ASN A 111 16.01 9.91 0.28
C ASN A 111 15.28 10.86 1.24
N ASN A 112 14.30 10.34 1.98
CA ASN A 112 13.50 11.10 2.95
C ASN A 112 13.84 10.75 4.42
N ASN A 113 14.93 10.00 4.69
CA ASN A 113 15.36 9.54 6.02
C ASN A 113 14.32 8.63 6.71
N LEU A 114 13.55 7.85 5.94
CA LEU A 114 12.47 6.99 6.40
C LEU A 114 12.77 5.49 6.28
N SER A 115 14.03 5.09 6.09
CA SER A 115 14.45 3.67 5.96
C SER A 115 14.19 2.82 7.20
N HIS A 116 13.82 3.43 8.32
CA HIS A 116 13.47 2.74 9.57
C HIS A 116 12.03 2.18 9.57
N LEU A 117 11.20 2.56 8.60
CA LEU A 117 9.82 2.10 8.52
C LEU A 117 9.75 0.61 8.22
N LYS A 118 8.80 -0.06 8.84
CA LYS A 118 8.46 -1.45 8.52
C LYS A 118 7.68 -1.49 7.20
N VAL A 119 8.23 -2.18 6.20
CA VAL A 119 7.64 -2.27 4.85
C VAL A 119 7.42 -3.72 4.46
N TYR A 120 6.25 -4.02 3.90
CA TYR A 120 5.96 -5.26 3.18
C TYR A 120 5.67 -4.92 1.73
N THR A 121 6.47 -5.46 0.82
CA THR A 121 6.41 -5.18 -0.62
C THR A 121 6.92 -6.37 -1.43
N ASN A 122 6.72 -6.37 -2.73
CA ASN A 122 7.34 -7.30 -3.66
C ASN A 122 8.83 -6.98 -3.82
N LYS A 123 9.57 -7.89 -4.44
CA LYS A 123 11.02 -7.79 -4.60
C LYS A 123 11.40 -7.64 -6.07
N LEU A 124 12.42 -6.83 -6.36
CA LEU A 124 13.03 -6.73 -7.68
C LEU A 124 14.46 -7.25 -7.64
N HIS A 125 14.78 -8.17 -8.52
CA HIS A 125 16.11 -8.75 -8.65
C HIS A 125 16.76 -8.32 -9.95
N PHE A 126 18.02 -7.90 -9.89
CA PHE A 126 18.85 -7.62 -11.05
C PHE A 126 19.72 -8.84 -11.33
N THR A 127 19.73 -9.28 -12.57
CA THR A 127 20.60 -10.38 -13.03
C THR A 127 21.92 -9.83 -13.56
N ASP A 128 22.92 -10.71 -13.75
CA ASP A 128 24.23 -10.34 -14.32
C ASP A 128 24.15 -9.68 -15.71
N ASN A 129 23.03 -9.93 -16.42
CA ASN A 129 22.76 -9.34 -17.74
C ASN A 129 21.85 -8.08 -17.65
N ASN A 130 21.77 -7.44 -16.51
CA ASN A 130 20.92 -6.28 -16.21
C ASN A 130 19.40 -6.50 -16.46
N ARG A 131 18.95 -7.76 -16.52
CA ARG A 131 17.51 -8.04 -16.58
C ARG A 131 16.90 -7.89 -15.20
N MET A 132 15.73 -7.30 -15.14
CA MET A 132 14.95 -7.07 -13.94
C MET A 132 13.87 -8.14 -13.82
N ILE A 133 13.88 -8.87 -12.71
CA ILE A 133 12.94 -9.98 -12.45
C ILE A 133 12.22 -9.71 -11.14
N PRO A 134 10.90 -9.45 -11.16
CA PRO A 134 10.11 -9.32 -9.94
C PRO A 134 9.89 -10.68 -9.27
N SER A 135 9.78 -10.68 -7.95
CA SER A 135 9.35 -11.84 -7.17
C SER A 135 8.34 -11.43 -6.08
N PHE A 136 7.47 -12.36 -5.71
CA PHE A 136 6.26 -12.08 -4.96
C PHE A 136 6.19 -12.92 -3.67
N PRO A 137 7.06 -12.63 -2.67
CA PRO A 137 7.22 -13.48 -1.47
C PRO A 137 6.00 -13.48 -0.54
N HIS A 138 5.08 -12.56 -0.75
CA HIS A 138 3.90 -12.37 0.10
C HIS A 138 2.58 -12.63 -0.63
N MET A 139 2.63 -13.33 -1.74
CA MET A 139 1.42 -13.75 -2.46
C MET A 139 0.65 -14.77 -1.62
N ASP A 140 -0.68 -14.64 -1.60
CA ASP A 140 -1.54 -15.62 -0.93
C ASP A 140 -1.71 -16.86 -1.83
N GLU A 141 -1.47 -18.04 -1.26
CA GLU A 141 -1.45 -19.30 -2.02
C GLU A 141 -2.82 -19.69 -2.58
N GLU A 142 -3.90 -19.29 -1.90
CA GLU A 142 -5.28 -19.62 -2.30
C GLU A 142 -5.88 -18.53 -3.21
N CYS A 143 -5.72 -17.25 -2.82
CA CYS A 143 -6.36 -16.13 -3.51
C CYS A 143 -5.69 -15.78 -4.84
N LYS A 144 -4.37 -15.74 -4.92
CA LYS A 144 -3.54 -15.45 -6.11
C LYS A 144 -3.92 -14.19 -6.91
N ILE A 145 -4.69 -13.26 -6.34
CA ILE A 145 -5.10 -12.02 -7.02
C ILE A 145 -4.01 -10.95 -6.91
N CYS A 146 -3.53 -10.72 -5.70
CA CYS A 146 -2.53 -9.70 -5.38
C CYS A 146 -1.12 -10.29 -5.42
N ALA A 147 -0.14 -9.52 -5.86
CA ALA A 147 1.28 -9.89 -5.78
C ALA A 147 1.78 -9.83 -4.33
N ASN A 148 1.27 -8.87 -3.53
CA ASN A 148 1.49 -8.78 -2.10
C ASN A 148 0.13 -8.77 -1.36
N CYS A 149 -0.14 -9.79 -0.55
CA CYS A 149 -1.43 -9.90 0.14
C CYS A 149 -1.51 -8.96 1.36
N LYS A 150 -1.91 -7.71 1.15
CA LYS A 150 -2.06 -6.69 2.20
C LYS A 150 -3.02 -7.14 3.33
N ARG A 151 -4.06 -7.92 3.01
CA ARG A 151 -4.97 -8.52 4.00
C ARG A 151 -4.21 -9.39 5.01
N ASN A 152 -3.37 -10.30 4.52
CA ASN A 152 -2.62 -11.22 5.39
C ASN A 152 -1.65 -10.46 6.30
N HIS A 153 -1.02 -9.39 5.80
CA HIS A 153 -0.17 -8.54 6.64
C HIS A 153 -0.96 -7.87 7.76
N ILE A 154 -2.17 -7.36 7.50
CA ILE A 154 -3.02 -6.78 8.53
C ILE A 154 -3.36 -7.83 9.59
N LEU A 155 -3.82 -9.02 9.18
CA LEU A 155 -4.20 -10.08 10.09
C LEU A 155 -3.02 -10.58 10.94
N ASN A 156 -1.83 -10.68 10.36
CA ASN A 156 -0.63 -11.19 11.03
C ASN A 156 0.05 -10.13 11.93
N ASN A 157 -0.23 -8.83 11.73
CA ASN A 157 0.39 -7.75 12.49
C ASN A 157 -0.61 -7.02 13.40
N SER A 158 -1.79 -7.56 13.60
CA SER A 158 -2.78 -7.04 14.55
C SER A 158 -3.47 -8.17 15.30
N SER A 159 -3.93 -7.86 16.51
CA SER A 159 -4.73 -8.75 17.36
C SER A 159 -6.19 -8.36 17.35
N ASP A 160 -7.04 -9.22 17.93
CA ASP A 160 -8.48 -8.92 18.11
C ASP A 160 -8.72 -7.72 19.04
N ASP A 161 -7.76 -7.33 19.90
CA ASP A 161 -7.88 -6.20 20.79
C ASP A 161 -7.44 -4.88 20.16
N ASP A 162 -6.63 -4.92 19.09
CA ASP A 162 -6.11 -3.74 18.41
C ASP A 162 -7.19 -2.98 17.63
N ILE A 163 -7.03 -1.67 17.55
CA ILE A 163 -7.74 -0.82 16.59
C ILE A 163 -6.90 -0.72 15.34
N THR A 164 -7.44 -1.15 14.22
CA THR A 164 -6.74 -1.14 12.94
C THR A 164 -7.19 0.03 12.08
N ILE A 165 -6.22 0.76 11.53
CA ILE A 165 -6.44 1.90 10.63
C ILE A 165 -5.75 1.60 9.31
N TYR A 166 -6.44 1.87 8.20
CA TYR A 166 -5.87 1.75 6.84
C TYR A 166 -5.92 3.09 6.13
N ILE A 167 -4.83 3.44 5.45
CA ILE A 167 -4.72 4.67 4.65
C ILE A 167 -4.29 4.26 3.25
N GLY A 168 -5.08 4.58 2.22
CA GLY A 168 -4.79 4.18 0.85
C GLY A 168 -5.62 4.91 -0.19
N ASP A 169 -5.38 4.60 -1.47
CA ASP A 169 -6.01 5.30 -2.59
C ASP A 169 -6.46 4.39 -3.75
N GLY A 170 -5.86 3.20 -3.88
CA GLY A 170 -5.89 2.39 -5.08
C GLY A 170 -6.81 1.17 -5.09
N LEU A 171 -6.72 0.39 -6.18
CA LEU A 171 -7.49 -0.85 -6.37
C LEU A 171 -6.95 -1.98 -5.47
N SER A 172 -5.63 -2.04 -5.24
CA SER A 172 -4.99 -3.02 -4.37
C SER A 172 -5.44 -2.92 -2.90
N ASP A 173 -6.02 -1.76 -2.51
CA ASP A 173 -6.50 -1.47 -1.16
C ASP A 173 -7.93 -1.94 -0.89
N THR A 174 -8.66 -2.32 -1.93
CA THR A 174 -10.08 -2.68 -1.84
C THR A 174 -10.35 -3.93 -1.01
N CYS A 175 -9.40 -4.88 -1.00
CA CYS A 175 -9.47 -6.06 -0.15
C CYS A 175 -9.12 -5.73 1.32
N PRO A 176 -7.94 -5.17 1.65
CA PRO A 176 -7.51 -4.95 3.04
C PRO A 176 -8.44 -4.05 3.85
N VAL A 177 -9.05 -3.02 3.26
CA VAL A 177 -9.97 -2.13 3.98
C VAL A 177 -11.21 -2.83 4.52
N GLN A 178 -11.57 -4.00 4.00
CA GLN A 178 -12.70 -4.76 4.52
C GLN A 178 -12.41 -5.36 5.90
N TYR A 179 -11.15 -5.44 6.30
CA TYR A 179 -10.65 -6.04 7.54
C TYR A 179 -10.19 -5.02 8.58
N THR A 180 -10.26 -3.71 8.28
CA THR A 180 -9.80 -2.64 9.16
C THR A 180 -10.94 -1.82 9.77
N ASP A 181 -10.70 -1.24 10.95
CA ASP A 181 -11.74 -0.54 11.71
C ASP A 181 -11.96 0.89 11.21
N TYR A 182 -10.88 1.60 10.87
CA TYR A 182 -10.92 2.96 10.35
C TYR A 182 -10.21 3.02 9.01
N ILE A 183 -10.76 3.78 8.09
CA ILE A 183 -10.26 3.87 6.71
C ILE A 183 -10.12 5.33 6.33
N PHE A 184 -8.96 5.69 5.82
CA PHE A 184 -8.73 6.93 5.10
C PHE A 184 -8.60 6.58 3.63
N ALA A 185 -9.45 7.17 2.81
CA ALA A 185 -9.55 6.81 1.40
C ALA A 185 -9.54 8.04 0.49
N LYS A 186 -8.85 7.91 -0.64
CA LYS A 186 -8.94 8.85 -1.76
C LYS A 186 -9.07 8.09 -3.09
N ARG A 187 -9.32 8.76 -4.20
CA ARG A 187 -9.34 8.21 -5.56
C ARG A 187 -10.21 6.95 -5.73
N ALA A 188 -9.63 5.84 -6.23
CA ALA A 188 -10.34 4.59 -6.53
C ALA A 188 -10.85 3.89 -5.27
N LEU A 189 -10.07 3.90 -4.19
CA LEU A 189 -10.47 3.33 -2.91
C LEU A 189 -11.69 4.03 -2.33
N LEU A 190 -11.74 5.38 -2.42
CA LEU A 190 -12.91 6.16 -1.97
C LEU A 190 -14.17 5.70 -2.69
N LYS A 191 -14.13 5.61 -4.04
CA LYS A 191 -15.26 5.14 -4.86
C LYS A 191 -15.69 3.72 -4.47
N PHE A 192 -14.73 2.85 -4.18
CA PHE A 192 -15.01 1.49 -3.71
C PHE A 192 -15.73 1.52 -2.36
N CYS A 193 -15.27 2.31 -1.40
CA CYS A 193 -15.90 2.45 -0.09
C CYS A 193 -17.35 2.94 -0.21
N GLU A 194 -17.60 3.95 -1.03
CA GLU A 194 -18.96 4.47 -1.31
C GLU A 194 -19.87 3.38 -1.88
N LYS A 195 -19.44 2.72 -2.95
CA LYS A 195 -20.20 1.66 -3.62
C LYS A 195 -20.55 0.51 -2.66
N ASN A 196 -19.65 0.15 -1.75
CA ASN A 196 -19.81 -0.97 -0.82
C ASN A 196 -20.33 -0.55 0.57
N ARG A 197 -20.70 0.73 0.76
CA ARG A 197 -21.20 1.28 2.04
C ARG A 197 -20.23 1.05 3.20
N ILE A 198 -18.95 1.17 2.94
CA ILE A 198 -17.88 1.09 3.93
C ILE A 198 -17.62 2.50 4.46
N SER A 199 -17.69 2.70 5.77
CA SER A 199 -17.39 4.01 6.37
C SER A 199 -15.92 4.36 6.21
N TYR A 200 -15.63 5.58 5.79
CA TYR A 200 -14.28 6.09 5.57
C TYR A 200 -14.19 7.59 5.90
N TYR A 201 -12.96 8.08 6.00
CA TYR A 201 -12.61 9.49 6.03
C TYR A 201 -11.94 9.86 4.71
N PRO A 202 -12.46 10.82 3.95
CA PRO A 202 -11.77 11.30 2.76
C PRO A 202 -10.52 12.11 3.16
N PHE A 203 -9.46 12.00 2.37
CA PHE A 203 -8.24 12.79 2.55
C PHE A 203 -7.62 13.15 1.20
N ASN A 204 -6.86 14.24 1.14
CA ASN A 204 -6.03 14.61 0.00
C ASN A 204 -4.55 14.38 0.30
N ASN A 205 -4.12 14.72 1.53
CA ASN A 205 -2.76 14.53 2.03
C ASN A 205 -2.79 14.22 3.54
N PHE A 206 -1.64 14.01 4.17
CA PHE A 206 -1.60 13.61 5.59
C PHE A 206 -1.99 14.72 6.57
N HIS A 207 -1.99 15.99 6.17
CA HIS A 207 -2.54 17.06 7.01
C HIS A 207 -4.06 16.89 7.23
N ASP A 208 -4.78 16.18 6.35
CA ASP A 208 -6.19 15.83 6.57
C ASP A 208 -6.34 14.63 7.51
N VAL A 209 -5.33 13.74 7.56
CA VAL A 209 -5.32 12.53 8.39
C VAL A 209 -5.01 12.85 9.85
N ILE A 210 -3.99 13.67 10.10
CA ILE A 210 -3.49 14.04 11.45
C ILE A 210 -4.62 14.45 12.40
N PRO A 211 -5.50 15.43 12.10
CA PRO A 211 -6.53 15.86 13.05
C PRO A 211 -7.56 14.76 13.36
N ARG A 212 -7.73 13.80 12.43
CA ARG A 212 -8.64 12.68 12.64
C ARG A 212 -8.03 11.63 13.57
N ILE A 213 -6.73 11.37 13.47
CA ILE A 213 -6.01 10.49 14.40
C ILE A 213 -6.01 11.11 15.79
N GLU A 214 -5.67 12.40 15.94
CA GLU A 214 -5.73 13.12 17.21
C GLU A 214 -7.14 13.02 17.86
N ASN A 215 -8.19 13.21 17.06
CA ASN A 215 -9.57 13.04 17.54
C ASN A 215 -9.88 11.60 17.99
N LEU A 216 -9.27 10.58 17.37
CA LEU A 216 -9.43 9.19 17.83
C LEU A 216 -8.72 8.97 19.15
N LEU A 217 -7.49 9.47 19.30
CA LEU A 217 -6.68 9.37 20.51
C LEU A 217 -7.34 10.02 21.71
N ASN A 218 -8.04 11.14 21.51
CA ASN A 218 -8.76 11.84 22.59
C ASN A 218 -10.06 11.14 23.04
N LYS A 219 -10.47 10.04 22.40
CA LYS A 219 -11.67 9.30 22.82
C LYS A 219 -11.38 8.39 24.00
N ARG A 220 -12.23 8.41 25.00
CA ARG A 220 -12.17 7.47 26.15
C ARG A 220 -12.24 6.00 25.73
N ARG A 221 -12.90 5.70 24.60
CA ARG A 221 -13.02 4.36 23.99
C ARG A 221 -13.17 4.51 22.49
N ILE A 222 -12.32 3.82 21.75
CA ILE A 222 -12.39 3.72 20.30
C ILE A 222 -13.25 2.49 19.95
N LYS A 223 -14.26 2.68 19.11
CA LYS A 223 -15.16 1.60 18.70
C LYS A 223 -14.60 0.89 17.48
N LYS A 224 -14.64 -0.43 17.48
CA LYS A 224 -14.34 -1.26 16.30
C LYS A 224 -15.45 -1.22 15.29
N ARG A 225 -15.12 -1.43 14.03
CA ARG A 225 -16.09 -1.60 12.96
C ARG A 225 -16.57 -3.05 12.93
N HIS A 226 -17.85 -3.28 13.29
CA HIS A 226 -18.43 -4.61 13.42
C HIS A 226 -18.27 -5.48 12.15
N GLN A 227 -18.44 -4.89 10.95
CA GLN A 227 -18.26 -5.61 9.68
C GLN A 227 -16.81 -6.12 9.49
N ALA A 228 -15.82 -5.31 9.88
CA ALA A 228 -14.41 -5.73 9.83
C ALA A 228 -14.12 -6.86 10.82
N GLU A 229 -14.66 -6.75 12.02
CA GLU A 229 -14.55 -7.80 13.04
C GLU A 229 -15.11 -9.13 12.56
N LEU A 230 -16.33 -9.13 11.97
CA LEU A 230 -16.93 -10.33 11.38
C LEU A 230 -16.07 -10.92 10.25
N LYS A 231 -15.50 -10.08 9.39
CA LYS A 231 -14.60 -10.51 8.31
C LYS A 231 -13.33 -11.17 8.85
N ARG A 232 -12.68 -10.57 9.87
CA ARG A 232 -11.50 -11.15 10.52
C ARG A 232 -11.82 -12.53 11.12
N LYS A 233 -12.91 -12.62 11.89
CA LYS A 233 -13.37 -13.90 12.48
C LYS A 233 -13.66 -14.98 11.45
N ALA A 234 -14.23 -14.62 10.31
CA ALA A 234 -14.49 -15.59 9.25
C ALA A 234 -13.21 -16.20 8.67
N VAL A 235 -12.14 -15.40 8.52
CA VAL A 235 -10.84 -15.93 8.06
C VAL A 235 -10.24 -16.90 9.07
N TYR A 236 -10.25 -16.56 10.37
CA TYR A 236 -9.71 -17.44 11.42
C TYR A 236 -10.54 -18.74 11.63
N ALA A 237 -11.80 -18.75 11.21
CA ALA A 237 -12.63 -19.94 11.33
C ALA A 237 -12.44 -20.97 10.18
N ILE A 238 -11.78 -20.57 9.08
CA ILE A 238 -11.51 -21.40 7.91
C ILE A 238 -10.11 -22.02 7.97
N GLY A 239 -9.17 -21.42 8.71
CA GLY A 239 -7.81 -21.92 8.97
C GLY A 239 -7.73 -22.62 10.28
#